data_06b03b294dab3a688a118b12008e87b4
#
_entry.id   06b03b294dab3a688a118b12008e87b4
#
_cell.length_a   1.000
_cell.length_b   1.000
_cell.length_c   1.000
_cell.angle_alpha   90.00
_cell.angle_beta   90.00
_cell.angle_gamma   90.00
#
_symmetry.space_group_name_H-M   'P 1'
#
loop_
_entity.id
_entity.type
_entity.pdbx_description
1 polymer ?
#
loop_
_entity_poly.entity_id
_entity_poly.type
_entity_poly.pdbx_seq_one_letter_code
_entity_poly.pdbx_strand_id
1 'polypeptide(L)'
;AEGFGVPIGSHYTPNAPGYIDTTGLNPFHPERARQLLQEAGVTLPLKLHMTLPPTPYARQGGEVIAAKLAQVGVQVQLINVEWAQWLSQTYGAKQYDLTLISHVEPLDLGNYAKPDYYWGYQSSRFNALYARIQASANPEERLQLLADAQRLLAEDCVNVFLYQPQWITIAKTGLRGLWRDMPIAANDLSSLGWA
;
A
#
# COMPACT_ATOMS: atom_id res chain seq x y z
N ALA A 1 8.10 -10.60 6.33
CA ALA A 1 6.94 -11.49 6.09
C ALA A 1 7.35 -12.98 6.06
N GLU A 2 8.63 -13.31 6.33
CA GLU A 2 9.14 -14.68 6.51
C GLU A 2 8.67 -15.70 5.43
N GLY A 3 8.53 -15.22 4.18
CA GLY A 3 8.00 -16.02 3.06
C GLY A 3 6.49 -15.97 2.88
N PHE A 4 5.74 -15.35 3.82
CA PHE A 4 4.27 -15.24 3.75
C PHE A 4 3.82 -13.89 3.20
N GLY A 5 4.40 -13.46 2.11
CA GLY A 5 4.03 -12.24 1.42
C GLY A 5 4.67 -12.13 0.06
N VAL A 6 3.98 -11.43 -0.85
CA VAL A 6 4.46 -11.15 -2.21
C VAL A 6 4.76 -9.67 -2.32
N PRO A 7 6.00 -9.25 -2.66
CA PRO A 7 6.30 -7.84 -2.92
C PRO A 7 5.40 -7.28 -4.02
N ILE A 8 4.94 -6.04 -3.85
CA ILE A 8 4.17 -5.32 -4.86
C ILE A 8 4.81 -3.96 -5.11
N GLY A 9 4.72 -3.46 -6.33
CA GLY A 9 5.27 -2.15 -6.71
C GLY A 9 4.19 -1.13 -7.04
N SER A 10 2.90 -1.52 -6.98
CA SER A 10 1.76 -0.68 -7.29
C SER A 10 0.59 -0.96 -6.36
N HIS A 11 -0.51 -0.21 -6.55
CA HIS A 11 -1.69 -0.31 -5.69
C HIS A 11 -2.41 -1.66 -5.76
N TYR A 12 -2.44 -2.28 -6.95
CA TYR A 12 -3.08 -3.59 -7.09
C TYR A 12 -2.14 -4.73 -6.69
N THR A 13 -2.74 -5.84 -6.33
CA THR A 13 -2.06 -7.10 -6.01
C THR A 13 -1.99 -8.01 -7.23
N PRO A 14 -1.08 -8.99 -7.30
CA PRO A 14 -0.86 -9.84 -8.48
C PRO A 14 -2.11 -10.57 -9.00
N ASN A 15 -3.10 -10.82 -8.14
CA ASN A 15 -4.34 -11.49 -8.52
C ASN A 15 -5.45 -10.52 -9.00
N ALA A 16 -5.23 -9.21 -8.92
CA ALA A 16 -6.22 -8.22 -9.34
C ALA A 16 -6.23 -8.03 -10.87
N PRO A 17 -7.41 -7.90 -11.50
CA PRO A 17 -7.49 -7.55 -12.92
C PRO A 17 -6.77 -6.24 -13.21
N GLY A 18 -5.93 -6.21 -14.25
CA GLY A 18 -5.16 -5.04 -14.62
C GLY A 18 -3.91 -4.80 -13.77
N TYR A 19 -3.53 -5.74 -12.90
CA TYR A 19 -2.23 -5.67 -12.20
C TYR A 19 -1.07 -5.58 -13.17
N ILE A 20 -0.08 -4.77 -12.81
CA ILE A 20 1.25 -4.75 -13.44
C ILE A 20 2.34 -4.83 -12.38
N ASP A 21 3.43 -5.50 -12.70
CA ASP A 21 4.61 -5.50 -11.85
C ASP A 21 5.43 -4.22 -12.06
N THR A 22 5.48 -3.38 -11.04
CA THR A 22 6.29 -2.16 -10.99
C THR A 22 7.34 -2.19 -9.89
N THR A 23 7.64 -3.37 -9.33
CA THR A 23 8.64 -3.53 -8.25
C THR A 23 10.04 -3.05 -8.64
N GLY A 24 10.36 -3.06 -9.94
CA GLY A 24 11.63 -2.57 -10.46
C GLY A 24 11.73 -1.06 -10.70
N LEU A 25 10.64 -0.29 -10.59
CA LEU A 25 10.68 1.15 -10.85
C LEU A 25 11.44 1.92 -9.77
N ASN A 26 11.23 1.56 -8.52
CA ASN A 26 11.87 2.21 -7.36
C ASN A 26 12.67 1.19 -6.55
N PRO A 27 13.81 0.70 -7.06
CA PRO A 27 14.60 -0.31 -6.38
C PRO A 27 15.26 0.26 -5.12
N PHE A 28 15.53 -0.61 -4.14
CA PHE A 28 16.28 -0.23 -2.95
C PHE A 28 17.72 0.18 -3.33
N HIS A 29 18.01 1.48 -3.31
CA HIS A 29 19.29 2.04 -3.71
C HIS A 29 19.68 3.23 -2.81
N PRO A 30 20.30 2.99 -1.63
CA PRO A 30 20.61 4.05 -0.66
C PRO A 30 21.46 5.20 -1.21
N GLU A 31 22.44 4.91 -2.08
CA GLU A 31 23.28 5.93 -2.70
C GLU A 31 22.46 6.88 -3.59
N ARG A 32 21.57 6.31 -4.42
CA ARG A 32 20.66 7.12 -5.24
C ARG A 32 19.69 7.93 -4.39
N ALA A 33 19.18 7.36 -3.30
CA ALA A 33 18.30 8.08 -2.36
C ALA A 33 19.01 9.29 -1.74
N ARG A 34 20.28 9.16 -1.28
CA ARG A 34 21.07 10.29 -0.77
C ARG A 34 21.27 11.36 -1.83
N GLN A 35 21.59 10.94 -3.06
CA GLN A 35 21.76 11.83 -4.18
C GLN A 35 20.48 12.63 -4.48
N LEU A 36 19.33 11.98 -4.51
CA LEU A 36 18.03 12.62 -4.72
C LEU A 36 17.69 13.63 -3.60
N LEU A 37 17.97 13.29 -2.34
CA LEU A 37 17.79 14.21 -1.22
C LEU A 37 18.69 15.46 -1.37
N GLN A 38 19.92 15.27 -1.82
CA GLN A 38 20.86 16.37 -2.08
C GLN A 38 20.40 17.22 -3.27
N GLU A 39 20.01 16.60 -4.38
CA GLU A 39 19.48 17.28 -5.58
C GLU A 39 18.23 18.11 -5.25
N ALA A 40 17.41 17.62 -4.33
CA ALA A 40 16.22 18.32 -3.82
C ALA A 40 16.52 19.40 -2.77
N GLY A 41 17.79 19.61 -2.41
CA GLY A 41 18.18 20.61 -1.41
C GLY A 41 17.75 20.29 0.02
N VAL A 42 17.49 19.01 0.33
CA VAL A 42 17.05 18.59 1.66
C VAL A 42 18.20 18.69 2.66
N THR A 43 17.98 19.43 3.75
CA THR A 43 18.93 19.49 4.86
C THR A 43 18.84 18.22 5.71
N LEU A 44 19.97 17.54 5.88
CA LEU A 44 20.07 16.35 6.72
C LEU A 44 20.64 16.69 8.11
N PRO A 45 20.23 15.96 9.19
CA PRO A 45 19.23 14.91 9.16
C PRO A 45 17.81 15.44 8.98
N LEU A 46 17.06 14.86 8.05
CA LEU A 46 15.63 15.11 7.92
C LEU A 46 14.88 14.35 9.04
N LYS A 47 14.06 15.06 9.82
CA LYS A 47 13.28 14.48 10.92
C LYS A 47 11.82 14.34 10.51
N LEU A 48 11.28 13.14 10.63
CA LEU A 48 9.89 12.82 10.29
C LEU A 48 9.23 12.02 11.41
N HIS A 49 7.91 12.08 11.49
CA HIS A 49 7.08 11.27 12.38
C HIS A 49 6.35 10.20 11.56
N MET A 50 6.38 8.97 12.05
CA MET A 50 5.61 7.89 11.46
C MET A 50 4.55 7.42 12.46
N THR A 51 3.28 7.69 12.16
CA THR A 51 2.15 7.27 12.99
C THR A 51 1.72 5.84 12.61
N LEU A 52 1.72 4.94 13.59
CA LEU A 52 1.50 3.52 13.41
C LEU A 52 0.26 3.04 14.15
N PRO A 53 -0.73 2.43 13.47
CA PRO A 53 -1.91 1.83 14.11
C PRO A 53 -1.52 0.59 14.92
N PRO A 54 -2.42 0.07 15.80
CA PRO A 54 -2.10 -0.99 16.75
C PRO A 54 -2.12 -2.38 16.08
N THR A 55 -1.38 -2.53 14.98
CA THR A 55 -1.26 -3.79 14.24
C THR A 55 0.17 -4.28 14.20
N PRO A 56 0.43 -5.59 14.29
CA PRO A 56 1.79 -6.13 14.25
C PRO A 56 2.55 -5.73 12.99
N TYR A 57 1.92 -5.80 11.80
CA TYR A 57 2.56 -5.45 10.56
C TYR A 57 3.03 -4.00 10.52
N ALA A 58 2.22 -3.06 11.09
CA ALA A 58 2.56 -1.65 11.09
C ALA A 58 3.70 -1.36 12.07
N ARG A 59 3.63 -1.87 13.29
CA ARG A 59 4.66 -1.63 14.32
C ARG A 59 6.00 -2.22 13.92
N GLN A 60 6.04 -3.50 13.52
CA GLN A 60 7.27 -4.15 13.08
C GLN A 60 7.80 -3.58 11.76
N GLY A 61 6.90 -3.34 10.79
CA GLY A 61 7.26 -2.72 9.52
C GLY A 61 7.81 -1.31 9.69
N GLY A 62 7.24 -0.53 10.59
CA GLY A 62 7.71 0.83 10.92
C GLY A 62 9.14 0.85 11.42
N GLU A 63 9.53 -0.09 12.30
CA GLU A 63 10.90 -0.23 12.80
C GLU A 63 11.88 -0.51 11.65
N VAL A 64 11.53 -1.45 10.76
CA VAL A 64 12.36 -1.78 9.60
C VAL A 64 12.51 -0.58 8.65
N ILE A 65 11.42 0.13 8.37
CA ILE A 65 11.43 1.31 7.50
C ILE A 65 12.27 2.43 8.12
N ALA A 66 12.09 2.71 9.41
CA ALA A 66 12.88 3.72 10.12
C ALA A 66 14.38 3.41 10.08
N ALA A 67 14.77 2.14 10.30
CA ALA A 67 16.15 1.70 10.21
C ALA A 67 16.74 1.84 8.79
N LYS A 68 15.94 1.62 7.74
CA LYS A 68 16.36 1.82 6.34
C LYS A 68 16.50 3.30 6.00
N LEU A 69 15.57 4.13 6.42
CA LEU A 69 15.60 5.59 6.21
C LEU A 69 16.78 6.25 6.95
N ALA A 70 17.15 5.76 8.14
CA ALA A 70 18.32 6.24 8.87
C ALA A 70 19.63 6.09 8.07
N GLN A 71 19.75 5.06 7.22
CA GLN A 71 20.93 4.86 6.37
C GLN A 71 21.15 5.98 5.35
N VAL A 72 20.12 6.76 5.04
CA VAL A 72 20.19 7.87 4.10
C VAL A 72 20.03 9.24 4.78
N GLY A 73 20.12 9.29 6.10
CA GLY A 73 20.08 10.53 6.88
C GLY A 73 18.66 10.99 7.24
N VAL A 74 17.64 10.17 7.07
CA VAL A 74 16.28 10.46 7.50
C VAL A 74 16.01 9.80 8.86
N GLN A 75 15.76 10.61 9.88
CA GLN A 75 15.45 10.17 11.24
C GLN A 75 13.94 10.09 11.43
N VAL A 76 13.42 8.91 11.65
CA VAL A 76 11.98 8.68 11.84
C VAL A 76 11.67 8.42 13.30
N GLN A 77 10.83 9.26 13.89
CA GLN A 77 10.23 9.01 15.21
C GLN A 77 8.96 8.19 15.03
N LEU A 78 8.93 6.99 15.60
CA LEU A 78 7.75 6.12 15.58
C LEU A 78 6.75 6.54 16.66
N ILE A 79 5.50 6.76 16.27
CA ILE A 79 4.39 7.15 17.15
C ILE A 79 3.33 6.05 17.06
N ASN A 80 3.29 5.19 18.08
CA ASN A 80 2.28 4.15 18.19
C ASN A 80 0.98 4.73 18.74
N VAL A 81 -0.12 4.53 18.03
CA VAL A 81 -1.45 5.04 18.41
C VAL A 81 -2.48 3.92 18.40
N GLU A 82 -3.62 4.16 19.04
CA GLU A 82 -4.80 3.29 18.99
C GLU A 82 -5.68 3.66 17.78
N TRP A 83 -6.57 2.74 17.35
CA TRP A 83 -7.39 2.92 16.16
C TRP A 83 -8.20 4.23 16.16
N ALA A 84 -8.82 4.58 17.30
CA ALA A 84 -9.60 5.81 17.39
C ALA A 84 -8.75 7.06 17.13
N GLN A 85 -7.52 7.08 17.63
CA GLN A 85 -6.57 8.16 17.39
C GLN A 85 -6.07 8.16 15.96
N TRP A 86 -5.74 6.99 15.39
CA TRP A 86 -5.33 6.88 14.00
C TRP A 86 -6.43 7.40 13.05
N LEU A 87 -7.68 6.98 13.27
CA LEU A 87 -8.82 7.42 12.46
C LEU A 87 -9.07 8.93 12.57
N SER A 88 -8.96 9.50 13.76
CA SER A 88 -9.22 10.94 13.93
C SER A 88 -8.08 11.82 13.46
N GLN A 89 -6.83 11.48 13.79
CA GLN A 89 -5.67 12.33 13.53
C GLN A 89 -5.00 12.05 12.19
N THR A 90 -4.77 10.76 11.85
CA THR A 90 -4.09 10.39 10.61
C THR A 90 -5.06 10.40 9.42
N TYR A 91 -6.14 9.62 9.50
CA TYR A 91 -7.09 9.50 8.41
C TYR A 91 -7.94 10.76 8.24
N GLY A 92 -8.55 11.27 9.32
CA GLY A 92 -9.44 12.42 9.27
C GLY A 92 -8.72 13.76 9.16
N ALA A 93 -7.84 14.06 10.12
CA ALA A 93 -7.16 15.36 10.20
C ALA A 93 -5.86 15.45 9.38
N LYS A 94 -5.37 14.34 8.81
CA LYS A 94 -4.12 14.26 8.00
C LYS A 94 -2.88 14.77 8.74
N GLN A 95 -2.84 14.60 10.06
CA GLN A 95 -1.75 15.05 10.92
C GLN A 95 -0.68 13.95 11.05
N TYR A 96 0.11 13.77 10.03
CA TYR A 96 1.22 12.81 10.00
C TYR A 96 2.20 13.15 8.87
N ASP A 97 3.46 12.74 9.00
CA ASP A 97 4.42 12.77 7.90
C ASP A 97 4.38 11.43 7.15
N LEU A 98 4.43 10.32 7.90
CA LEU A 98 4.38 8.96 7.38
C LEU A 98 3.38 8.12 8.19
N THR A 99 2.77 7.16 7.54
CA THR A 99 1.99 6.10 8.19
C THR A 99 2.14 4.78 7.44
N LEU A 100 1.91 3.67 8.11
CA LEU A 100 1.94 2.34 7.53
C LEU A 100 0.60 1.66 7.77
N ILE A 101 -0.10 1.33 6.70
CA ILE A 101 -1.45 0.76 6.75
C ILE A 101 -1.64 -0.29 5.65
N SER A 102 -2.47 -1.29 5.92
CA SER A 102 -2.93 -2.27 4.92
C SER A 102 -4.28 -1.84 4.36
N HIS A 103 -4.37 -1.75 3.04
CA HIS A 103 -5.63 -1.60 2.32
C HIS A 103 -6.18 -2.97 1.93
N VAL A 104 -7.47 -3.17 2.13
CA VAL A 104 -8.15 -4.46 1.89
C VAL A 104 -9.31 -4.35 0.89
N GLU A 105 -9.69 -3.13 0.52
CA GLU A 105 -10.77 -2.89 -0.42
C GLU A 105 -10.32 -3.21 -1.83
N PRO A 106 -10.98 -4.12 -2.53
CA PRO A 106 -10.64 -4.42 -3.92
C PRO A 106 -11.03 -3.26 -4.83
N LEU A 107 -10.20 -3.00 -5.85
CA LEU A 107 -10.48 -2.06 -6.94
C LEU A 107 -10.72 -0.60 -6.49
N ASP A 108 -10.17 -0.19 -5.36
CA ASP A 108 -10.36 1.13 -4.76
C ASP A 108 -9.41 2.23 -5.32
N LEU A 109 -8.85 2.01 -6.51
CA LEU A 109 -7.96 2.95 -7.21
C LEU A 109 -8.54 4.38 -7.32
N GLY A 110 -9.86 4.50 -7.32
CA GLY A 110 -10.56 5.79 -7.32
C GLY A 110 -10.29 6.68 -6.10
N ASN A 111 -9.75 6.13 -5.02
CA ASN A 111 -9.38 6.92 -3.85
C ASN A 111 -8.26 7.92 -4.16
N TYR A 112 -7.41 7.65 -5.15
CA TYR A 112 -6.39 8.60 -5.61
C TYR A 112 -6.95 9.80 -6.39
N ALA A 113 -8.17 9.70 -6.89
CA ALA A 113 -8.86 10.82 -7.54
C ALA A 113 -9.68 11.67 -6.55
N LYS A 114 -9.71 11.32 -5.25
CA LYS A 114 -10.40 12.06 -4.21
C LYS A 114 -9.43 13.04 -3.54
N PRO A 115 -9.60 14.36 -3.71
CA PRO A 115 -8.64 15.34 -3.18
C PRO A 115 -8.57 15.34 -1.65
N ASP A 116 -9.65 14.92 -1.00
CA ASP A 116 -9.75 14.88 0.46
C ASP A 116 -9.38 13.51 1.06
N TYR A 117 -8.98 12.54 0.26
CA TYR A 117 -8.52 11.27 0.82
C TYR A 117 -7.25 11.45 1.65
N TYR A 118 -7.02 10.62 2.65
CA TYR A 118 -6.04 10.92 3.70
C TYR A 118 -4.60 11.05 3.23
N TRP A 119 -4.19 10.44 2.11
CA TRP A 119 -2.85 10.64 1.53
C TRP A 119 -2.67 11.94 0.74
N GLY A 120 -3.73 12.73 0.52
CA GLY A 120 -3.64 14.08 -0.02
C GLY A 120 -3.10 14.19 -1.44
N TYR A 121 -3.17 13.14 -2.23
CA TYR A 121 -2.70 13.14 -3.61
C TYR A 121 -3.59 13.99 -4.50
N GLN A 122 -2.97 14.90 -5.27
CA GLN A 122 -3.65 15.77 -6.21
C GLN A 122 -2.88 15.78 -7.53
N SER A 123 -3.43 15.13 -8.55
CA SER A 123 -2.83 15.02 -9.87
C SER A 123 -3.89 15.13 -10.95
N SER A 124 -3.83 16.22 -11.75
CA SER A 124 -4.71 16.39 -12.91
C SER A 124 -4.49 15.27 -13.93
N ARG A 125 -3.25 14.78 -14.06
CA ARG A 125 -2.90 13.65 -14.93
C ARG A 125 -3.60 12.36 -14.49
N PHE A 126 -3.56 12.06 -13.18
CA PHE A 126 -4.26 10.90 -12.63
C PHE A 126 -5.77 11.04 -12.77
N ASN A 127 -6.35 12.20 -12.46
CA ASN A 127 -7.78 12.45 -12.56
C ASN A 127 -8.30 12.27 -13.99
N ALA A 128 -7.57 12.78 -14.99
CA ALA A 128 -7.91 12.58 -16.39
C ALA A 128 -7.85 11.11 -16.81
N LEU A 129 -6.83 10.38 -16.35
CA LEU A 129 -6.67 8.96 -16.60
C LEU A 129 -7.80 8.15 -15.95
N TYR A 130 -8.12 8.46 -14.69
CA TYR A 130 -9.20 7.79 -13.95
C TYR A 130 -10.58 8.04 -14.59
N ALA A 131 -10.85 9.26 -15.07
CA ALA A 131 -12.07 9.55 -15.81
C ALA A 131 -12.20 8.68 -17.08
N ARG A 132 -11.10 8.43 -17.81
CA ARG A 132 -11.08 7.51 -18.95
C ARG A 132 -11.36 6.06 -18.53
N ILE A 133 -10.80 5.61 -17.41
CA ILE A 133 -11.08 4.27 -16.85
C ILE A 133 -12.59 4.10 -16.59
N GLN A 134 -13.22 5.13 -16.02
CA GLN A 134 -14.65 5.12 -15.72
C GLN A 134 -15.53 5.15 -17.00
N ALA A 135 -15.10 5.84 -18.04
CA ALA A 135 -15.84 5.98 -19.28
C ALA A 135 -15.64 4.82 -20.26
N SER A 136 -14.56 4.05 -20.15
CA SER A 136 -14.25 2.99 -21.09
C SER A 136 -15.21 1.80 -20.95
N ALA A 137 -15.92 1.50 -22.05
CA ALA A 137 -16.76 0.31 -22.20
C ALA A 137 -15.97 -0.90 -22.76
N ASN A 138 -14.76 -0.67 -23.29
CA ASN A 138 -13.90 -1.72 -23.82
C ASN A 138 -13.07 -2.33 -22.69
N PRO A 139 -13.22 -3.66 -22.41
CA PRO A 139 -12.48 -4.31 -21.33
C PRO A 139 -10.96 -4.27 -21.51
N GLU A 140 -10.46 -4.43 -22.73
CA GLU A 140 -9.01 -4.44 -23.01
C GLU A 140 -8.41 -3.05 -22.79
N GLU A 141 -9.06 -2.01 -23.35
CA GLU A 141 -8.66 -0.62 -23.09
C GLU A 141 -8.68 -0.30 -21.60
N ARG A 142 -9.72 -0.73 -20.88
CA ARG A 142 -9.83 -0.49 -19.46
C ARG A 142 -8.69 -1.13 -18.67
N LEU A 143 -8.28 -2.37 -19.01
CA LEU A 143 -7.12 -3.02 -18.37
C LEU A 143 -5.83 -2.25 -18.64
N GLN A 144 -5.63 -1.74 -19.87
CA GLN A 144 -4.47 -0.92 -20.19
C GLN A 144 -4.46 0.39 -19.40
N LEU A 145 -5.59 1.08 -19.31
CA LEU A 145 -5.73 2.31 -18.51
C LEU A 145 -5.49 2.07 -17.02
N LEU A 146 -5.91 0.93 -16.47
CA LEU A 146 -5.62 0.53 -15.09
C LEU A 146 -4.11 0.29 -14.89
N ALA A 147 -3.44 -0.32 -15.85
CA ALA A 147 -1.99 -0.50 -15.84
C ALA A 147 -1.25 0.85 -15.86
N ASP A 148 -1.68 1.78 -16.74
CA ASP A 148 -1.09 3.12 -16.84
C ASP A 148 -1.29 3.92 -15.55
N ALA A 149 -2.45 3.80 -14.89
CA ALA A 149 -2.72 4.45 -13.61
C ALA A 149 -1.80 3.93 -12.50
N GLN A 150 -1.59 2.62 -12.41
CA GLN A 150 -0.68 2.03 -11.43
C GLN A 150 0.78 2.47 -11.66
N ARG A 151 1.21 2.52 -12.92
CA ARG A 151 2.55 3.02 -13.26
C ARG A 151 2.71 4.48 -12.85
N LEU A 152 1.73 5.32 -13.14
CA LEU A 152 1.74 6.72 -12.74
C LEU A 152 1.86 6.91 -11.22
N LEU A 153 1.11 6.14 -10.42
CA LEU A 153 1.20 6.20 -8.96
C LEU A 153 2.57 5.79 -8.43
N ALA A 154 3.18 4.77 -9.06
CA ALA A 154 4.53 4.32 -8.70
C ALA A 154 5.60 5.35 -9.11
N GLU A 155 5.47 6.01 -10.27
CA GLU A 155 6.34 7.09 -10.74
C GLU A 155 6.23 8.34 -9.86
N ASP A 156 5.00 8.72 -9.47
CA ASP A 156 4.73 9.89 -8.62
C ASP A 156 5.08 9.62 -7.14
N CYS A 157 5.47 8.40 -6.78
CA CYS A 157 5.83 8.00 -5.42
C CYS A 157 4.78 8.40 -4.36
N VAL A 158 3.50 8.32 -4.70
CA VAL A 158 2.39 8.70 -3.80
C VAL A 158 2.41 7.86 -2.53
N ASN A 159 2.61 6.55 -2.69
CA ASN A 159 2.78 5.59 -1.62
C ASN A 159 4.01 4.71 -1.89
N VAL A 160 4.62 4.21 -0.84
CA VAL A 160 5.60 3.13 -0.93
C VAL A 160 4.83 1.82 -0.83
N PHE A 161 4.66 1.15 -1.95
CA PHE A 161 4.03 -0.16 -2.01
C PHE A 161 5.00 -1.21 -1.50
N LEU A 162 4.59 -2.02 -0.53
CA LEU A 162 5.48 -2.93 0.16
C LEU A 162 5.24 -4.38 -0.26
N TYR A 163 4.15 -4.96 0.18
CA TYR A 163 3.83 -6.35 -0.11
C TYR A 163 2.35 -6.66 0.15
N GLN A 164 1.86 -7.68 -0.53
CA GLN A 164 0.60 -8.33 -0.20
C GLN A 164 0.86 -9.44 0.81
N PRO A 165 0.32 -9.37 2.04
CA PRO A 165 0.43 -10.47 2.99
C PRO A 165 -0.43 -11.65 2.56
N GLN A 166 0.01 -12.86 2.90
CA GLN A 166 -0.83 -14.06 2.78
C GLN A 166 -1.68 -14.23 4.02
N TRP A 167 -2.96 -14.54 3.83
CA TRP A 167 -3.82 -14.95 4.92
C TRP A 167 -3.52 -16.41 5.28
N ILE A 168 -3.29 -16.66 6.57
CA ILE A 168 -2.99 -18.00 7.08
C ILE A 168 -4.20 -18.50 7.85
N THR A 169 -4.79 -19.59 7.41
CA THR A 169 -5.88 -20.27 8.11
C THR A 169 -5.37 -21.55 8.75
N ILE A 170 -5.61 -21.69 10.05
CA ILE A 170 -5.30 -22.91 10.79
C ILE A 170 -6.62 -23.64 11.09
N ALA A 171 -6.69 -24.91 10.76
CA ALA A 171 -7.88 -25.72 10.96
C ALA A 171 -7.54 -27.10 11.50
N LYS A 172 -8.54 -27.77 12.11
CA LYS A 172 -8.41 -29.16 12.52
C LYS A 172 -8.29 -30.06 11.29
N THR A 173 -7.50 -31.12 11.41
CA THR A 173 -7.39 -32.16 10.39
C THR A 173 -8.77 -32.76 10.10
N GLY A 174 -9.10 -32.91 8.81
CA GLY A 174 -10.41 -33.42 8.39
C GLY A 174 -11.45 -32.33 8.12
N LEU A 175 -11.25 -31.08 8.51
CA LEU A 175 -12.14 -30.00 8.07
C LEU A 175 -11.90 -29.70 6.58
N ARG A 176 -12.99 -29.67 5.80
CA ARG A 176 -12.99 -29.42 4.35
C ARG A 176 -13.86 -28.22 4.01
N GLY A 177 -13.69 -27.67 2.80
CA GLY A 177 -14.49 -26.53 2.31
C GLY A 177 -13.95 -25.16 2.70
N LEU A 178 -12.77 -25.07 3.32
CA LEU A 178 -12.10 -23.78 3.54
C LEU A 178 -11.65 -23.19 2.19
N TRP A 179 -11.85 -21.90 2.04
CA TRP A 179 -11.36 -21.19 0.86
C TRP A 179 -9.83 -21.11 0.86
N ARG A 180 -9.25 -21.35 -0.30
CA ARG A 180 -7.81 -21.17 -0.53
C ARG A 180 -7.45 -19.70 -0.79
N ASP A 181 -8.23 -19.08 -1.66
CA ASP A 181 -8.00 -17.69 -2.11
C ASP A 181 -9.25 -16.88 -1.76
N MET A 182 -9.23 -16.27 -0.59
CA MET A 182 -10.37 -15.49 -0.12
C MET A 182 -10.45 -14.16 -0.85
N PRO A 183 -11.55 -13.84 -1.54
CA PRO A 183 -11.72 -12.54 -2.17
C PRO A 183 -12.02 -11.42 -1.16
N ILE A 184 -12.46 -11.78 0.02
CA ILE A 184 -12.80 -10.89 1.15
C ILE A 184 -12.38 -11.55 2.46
N ALA A 185 -12.26 -10.77 3.53
CA ALA A 185 -11.91 -11.26 4.86
C ALA A 185 -13.09 -12.00 5.56
N ALA A 186 -13.72 -12.93 4.85
CA ALA A 186 -14.82 -13.76 5.34
C ALA A 186 -14.73 -15.16 4.72
N ASN A 187 -15.26 -16.16 5.43
CA ASN A 187 -15.39 -17.52 4.91
C ASN A 187 -16.87 -17.87 4.71
N ASP A 188 -17.20 -18.50 3.59
CA ASP A 188 -18.50 -19.14 3.43
C ASP A 188 -18.50 -20.43 4.25
N LEU A 189 -19.25 -20.42 5.33
CA LEU A 189 -19.35 -21.57 6.24
C LEU A 189 -20.30 -22.64 5.73
N SER A 190 -21.11 -22.38 4.70
CA SER A 190 -22.09 -23.32 4.16
C SER A 190 -21.45 -24.52 3.46
N SER A 191 -20.21 -24.34 2.99
CA SER A 191 -19.41 -25.39 2.33
C SER A 191 -18.54 -26.21 3.28
N LEU A 192 -18.52 -25.89 4.58
CA LEU A 192 -17.69 -26.59 5.55
C LEU A 192 -18.28 -27.93 5.93
N GLY A 193 -17.42 -28.94 6.02
CA GLY A 193 -17.78 -30.29 6.44
C GLY A 193 -16.60 -31.06 6.99
N TRP A 194 -16.87 -32.14 7.65
CA TRP A 194 -15.85 -33.08 8.10
C TRP A 194 -15.66 -34.20 7.08
N ALA A 195 -14.41 -34.63 6.89
CA ALA A 195 -14.08 -35.81 6.10
C ALA A 195 -14.35 -37.08 6.89
#